data_5312d7c490cf84c0d3c37d0fc1caff51
#
_entry.id   5312d7c490cf84c0d3c37d0fc1caff51
#
_cell.length_a   1.000
_cell.length_b   1.000
_cell.length_c   1.000
_cell.angle_alpha   90.00
_cell.angle_beta   90.00
_cell.angle_gamma   90.00
#
_symmetry.space_group_name_H-M   'P 1'
#
loop_
_entity.id
_entity.type
_entity.pdbx_description
1 polymer ?
#
loop_
_entity_poly.entity_id
_entity_poly.type
_entity_poly.pdbx_seq_one_letter_code
_entity_poly.pdbx_strand_id
1 'polypeptide(L)'
;MEPARNLSRRWLTGCVTLFLAAALALTGCDAPAFLAAPATVTPSPSPSATLTPTPTETIAWFPPTFTPTNLPTQNLEPTPDLRPVLLGEIFTDPFLNTSFWPTYRNTTGSVGYGNGELTLAMPTANGVLSTLRKDTILTDFYMEVTVEPSLCRGPDSFGVLFRATSEWNTYRFVVSCDGQMRAERVREGQLLPLTEWQPSEQLIFGTGPELRLGVMAYGSEFRFFINDVFQFSLRDPVFPDGQIGLFARSENDSALTVNFTRMVVSRVDASSLVF
;
A
#
# COMPACT_ATOMS: atom_id res chain seq x y z
N MET A 1 -4.63 -57.30 22.26
CA MET A 1 -4.41 -58.16 21.10
C MET A 1 -4.49 -57.23 19.90
N GLU A 2 -3.39 -56.78 19.56
CA GLU A 2 -2.43 -56.95 18.47
C GLU A 2 -2.82 -56.30 17.14
N PRO A 3 -1.82 -55.97 16.31
CA PRO A 3 -0.84 -54.86 16.46
C PRO A 3 -0.81 -53.94 15.21
N ALA A 4 -0.09 -52.85 15.39
CA ALA A 4 0.27 -51.93 14.35
C ALA A 4 1.13 -52.56 13.24
N ARG A 5 0.89 -52.20 11.96
CA ARG A 5 1.82 -52.47 10.86
C ARG A 5 2.44 -51.17 10.31
N ASN A 6 3.72 -51.09 10.59
CA ASN A 6 4.77 -50.29 10.01
C ASN A 6 4.76 -50.32 8.47
N LEU A 7 4.60 -49.12 7.82
CA LEU A 7 4.86 -48.92 6.40
C LEU A 7 5.49 -47.55 6.18
N SER A 8 6.73 -47.37 6.61
CA SER A 8 7.49 -46.19 6.25
C SER A 8 8.99 -46.54 6.21
N ARG A 9 9.42 -47.22 5.17
CA ARG A 9 10.88 -47.38 4.91
C ARG A 9 11.16 -47.95 3.52
N ARG A 10 10.71 -47.28 2.45
CA ARG A 10 11.09 -47.71 1.06
C ARG A 10 11.08 -46.57 0.01
N TRP A 11 11.36 -45.31 0.37
CA TRP A 11 11.42 -44.23 -0.64
C TRP A 11 12.66 -43.34 -0.52
N LEU A 12 13.78 -43.85 0.00
CA LEU A 12 15.00 -43.01 0.22
C LEU A 12 16.26 -43.56 -0.48
N THR A 13 16.11 -44.37 -1.52
CA THR A 13 17.29 -44.94 -2.25
C THR A 13 17.25 -44.73 -3.77
N GLY A 14 16.42 -43.83 -4.30
CA GLY A 14 16.26 -43.64 -5.75
C GLY A 14 16.80 -42.32 -6.34
N CYS A 15 17.24 -41.35 -5.55
CA CYS A 15 17.62 -40.02 -6.06
C CYS A 15 19.10 -39.64 -5.99
N VAL A 16 20.00 -40.54 -5.63
CA VAL A 16 21.45 -40.22 -5.51
C VAL A 16 22.29 -40.58 -6.71
N THR A 17 21.78 -41.35 -7.68
CA THR A 17 22.56 -41.84 -8.83
C THR A 17 22.40 -41.07 -10.14
N LEU A 18 21.71 -39.94 -10.18
CA LEU A 18 21.49 -39.15 -11.42
C LEU A 18 22.28 -37.83 -11.50
N PHE A 19 23.11 -37.49 -10.53
CA PHE A 19 23.87 -36.22 -10.52
C PHE A 19 25.41 -36.38 -10.78
N LEU A 20 25.90 -37.56 -11.18
CA LEU A 20 27.34 -37.76 -11.38
C LEU A 20 27.75 -38.00 -12.85
N ALA A 21 26.90 -37.73 -13.84
CA ALA A 21 27.20 -37.98 -15.26
C ALA A 21 27.24 -36.71 -16.17
N ALA A 22 27.24 -35.50 -15.62
CA ALA A 22 27.23 -34.26 -16.42
C ALA A 22 28.45 -33.33 -16.23
N ALA A 23 29.58 -33.84 -15.77
CA ALA A 23 30.75 -33.00 -15.48
C ALA A 23 32.04 -33.47 -16.22
N LEU A 24 31.95 -33.87 -17.50
CA LEU A 24 33.16 -34.19 -18.31
C LEU A 24 32.89 -33.97 -19.80
N ALA A 25 32.86 -32.72 -20.27
CA ALA A 25 33.07 -32.40 -21.71
C ALA A 25 33.23 -30.88 -21.89
N LEU A 26 34.36 -30.31 -21.54
CA LEU A 26 34.81 -29.00 -22.04
C LEU A 26 36.31 -28.91 -21.88
N THR A 27 37.06 -29.59 -22.80
CA THR A 27 38.48 -29.33 -23.04
C THR A 27 38.70 -29.23 -24.54
N GLY A 28 39.26 -28.12 -24.98
CA GLY A 28 40.11 -28.06 -26.13
C GLY A 28 39.55 -27.47 -27.42
N CYS A 29 40.01 -26.29 -27.78
CA CYS A 29 40.39 -25.95 -29.16
C CYS A 29 41.46 -24.86 -29.11
N ASP A 30 42.71 -25.28 -29.29
CA ASP A 30 43.84 -24.45 -29.69
C ASP A 30 43.67 -23.99 -31.15
N ALA A 31 43.91 -22.71 -31.42
CA ALA A 31 44.01 -22.19 -32.78
C ALA A 31 45.46 -21.89 -33.13
N PRO A 32 45.99 -22.30 -34.31
CA PRO A 32 47.37 -22.05 -34.72
C PRO A 32 47.56 -20.62 -35.23
N ALA A 33 48.69 -20.04 -34.84
CA ALA A 33 49.16 -18.75 -35.29
C ALA A 33 49.72 -18.88 -36.71
N PHE A 34 49.25 -18.07 -37.66
CA PHE A 34 49.85 -17.87 -38.96
C PHE A 34 50.84 -16.71 -38.90
N LEU A 35 52.13 -17.04 -39.15
CA LEU A 35 53.20 -16.09 -39.41
C LEU A 35 53.08 -15.56 -40.85
N ALA A 36 52.79 -14.29 -41.02
CA ALA A 36 52.86 -13.59 -42.28
C ALA A 36 54.16 -12.74 -42.33
N ALA A 37 54.95 -12.95 -43.38
CA ALA A 37 56.19 -12.25 -43.64
C ALA A 37 56.01 -10.78 -44.08
N PRO A 38 56.92 -9.85 -43.81
CA PRO A 38 56.77 -8.44 -44.15
C PRO A 38 57.08 -8.15 -45.61
N ALA A 39 56.18 -7.43 -46.28
CA ALA A 39 56.47 -6.85 -47.62
C ALA A 39 57.12 -5.48 -47.45
N THR A 40 58.28 -5.33 -47.99
CA THR A 40 59.07 -4.08 -48.09
C THR A 40 58.47 -3.21 -49.19
N VAL A 41 57.92 -2.02 -48.84
CA VAL A 41 57.47 -1.01 -49.81
C VAL A 41 58.42 0.16 -49.81
N THR A 42 58.95 0.45 -51.00
CA THR A 42 59.82 1.58 -51.29
C THR A 42 59.01 2.86 -51.38
N PRO A 43 59.31 3.96 -50.67
CA PRO A 43 58.55 5.19 -50.77
C PRO A 43 58.91 5.98 -52.03
N SER A 44 57.90 6.34 -52.80
CA SER A 44 58.00 7.31 -53.91
C SER A 44 57.72 8.71 -53.36
N PRO A 45 58.49 9.74 -53.71
CA PRO A 45 58.24 11.09 -53.23
C PRO A 45 57.00 11.70 -53.94
N SER A 46 56.03 12.04 -53.17
CA SER A 46 54.82 12.79 -53.60
C SER A 46 55.10 14.29 -53.53
N PRO A 47 54.62 15.08 -54.49
CA PRO A 47 54.80 16.54 -54.46
C PRO A 47 53.99 17.16 -53.28
N SER A 48 54.68 18.09 -52.59
CA SER A 48 54.14 18.88 -51.51
C SER A 48 53.05 19.83 -52.05
N ALA A 49 51.77 19.63 -51.59
CA ALA A 49 50.73 20.56 -51.87
C ALA A 49 50.78 21.72 -50.84
N THR A 50 50.87 22.95 -51.35
CA THR A 50 50.76 24.15 -50.52
C THR A 50 49.34 24.30 -50.03
N LEU A 51 49.14 24.20 -48.73
CA LEU A 51 47.83 24.37 -48.10
C LEU A 51 47.47 25.86 -48.10
N THR A 52 46.43 26.23 -48.83
CA THR A 52 45.79 27.53 -48.72
C THR A 52 45.00 27.56 -47.38
N PRO A 53 45.16 28.55 -46.52
CA PRO A 53 44.40 28.61 -45.27
C PRO A 53 42.92 28.78 -45.58
N THR A 54 42.13 27.77 -45.26
CA THR A 54 40.69 27.88 -45.25
C THR A 54 40.25 28.78 -44.06
N PRO A 55 39.36 29.74 -44.25
CA PRO A 55 38.87 30.55 -43.13
C PRO A 55 38.22 29.64 -42.09
N THR A 56 38.73 29.68 -40.88
CA THR A 56 38.16 28.95 -39.74
C THR A 56 36.83 29.63 -39.36
N GLU A 57 35.73 28.89 -39.44
CA GLU A 57 34.47 29.38 -38.94
C GLU A 57 34.58 29.64 -37.43
N THR A 58 34.20 30.83 -37.01
CA THR A 58 34.17 31.22 -35.60
C THR A 58 33.03 30.43 -34.93
N ILE A 59 33.40 29.47 -34.07
CA ILE A 59 32.40 28.76 -33.29
C ILE A 59 31.80 29.76 -32.26
N ALA A 60 30.54 30.04 -32.40
CA ALA A 60 29.78 30.78 -31.38
C ALA A 60 29.59 29.85 -30.17
N TRP A 61 30.39 30.03 -29.15
CA TRP A 61 30.38 29.22 -27.92
C TRP A 61 29.10 29.41 -27.05
N PHE A 62 28.31 30.44 -27.34
CA PHE A 62 27.05 30.70 -26.65
C PHE A 62 25.94 30.82 -27.67
N PRO A 63 25.11 29.79 -27.86
CA PRO A 63 23.87 29.97 -28.60
C PRO A 63 23.02 30.99 -27.88
N PRO A 64 22.21 31.80 -28.58
CA PRO A 64 21.35 32.79 -27.94
C PRO A 64 20.50 32.14 -26.85
N THR A 65 20.65 32.60 -25.64
CA THR A 65 19.86 32.16 -24.49
C THR A 65 18.41 32.55 -24.79
N PHE A 66 17.52 31.56 -24.93
CA PHE A 66 16.11 31.84 -25.04
C PHE A 66 15.66 32.58 -23.77
N THR A 67 15.16 33.76 -23.89
CA THR A 67 14.54 34.48 -22.78
C THR A 67 13.36 33.61 -22.31
N PRO A 68 13.30 33.22 -21.01
CA PRO A 68 12.17 32.44 -20.55
C PRO A 68 10.90 33.28 -20.71
N THR A 69 10.01 32.81 -21.60
CA THR A 69 8.68 33.39 -21.68
C THR A 69 7.97 32.99 -20.39
N ASN A 70 7.53 33.98 -19.61
CA ASN A 70 6.70 33.74 -18.44
C ASN A 70 5.48 32.93 -18.88
N LEU A 71 5.43 31.66 -18.50
CA LEU A 71 4.22 30.87 -18.62
C LEU A 71 3.10 31.59 -17.86
N PRO A 72 1.91 31.78 -18.46
CA PRO A 72 0.80 32.33 -17.71
C PRO A 72 0.57 31.44 -16.48
N THR A 73 0.65 32.01 -15.29
CA THR A 73 0.27 31.34 -14.05
C THR A 73 -1.20 30.98 -14.20
N GLN A 74 -1.50 29.69 -14.36
CA GLN A 74 -2.89 29.24 -14.29
C GLN A 74 -3.39 29.61 -12.90
N ASN A 75 -4.40 30.47 -12.82
CA ASN A 75 -5.19 30.64 -11.62
C ASN A 75 -5.96 29.32 -11.43
N LEU A 76 -5.35 28.36 -10.75
CA LEU A 76 -6.06 27.16 -10.31
C LEU A 76 -7.09 27.66 -9.30
N GLU A 77 -8.36 27.49 -9.62
CA GLU A 77 -9.41 27.65 -8.61
C GLU A 77 -9.06 26.75 -7.42
N PRO A 78 -9.14 27.24 -6.18
CA PRO A 78 -8.85 26.42 -5.02
C PRO A 78 -9.76 25.19 -5.07
N THR A 79 -9.17 24.02 -4.96
CA THR A 79 -9.91 22.77 -4.83
C THR A 79 -10.88 22.90 -3.66
N PRO A 80 -12.19 22.66 -3.86
CA PRO A 80 -13.15 22.79 -2.76
C PRO A 80 -12.73 21.92 -1.58
N ASP A 81 -12.72 22.47 -0.37
CA ASP A 81 -12.52 21.68 0.84
C ASP A 81 -13.79 20.86 1.09
N LEU A 82 -13.71 19.57 0.81
CA LEU A 82 -14.83 18.64 0.97
C LEU A 82 -14.91 18.05 2.39
N ARG A 83 -14.07 18.52 3.32
CA ARG A 83 -14.17 18.14 4.72
C ARG A 83 -15.47 18.68 5.30
N PRO A 84 -16.18 17.88 6.13
CA PRO A 84 -17.39 18.35 6.77
C PRO A 84 -17.06 19.42 7.83
N VAL A 85 -17.96 20.37 8.02
CA VAL A 85 -17.91 21.21 9.21
C VAL A 85 -18.32 20.38 10.42
N LEU A 86 -17.49 20.39 11.45
CA LEU A 86 -17.70 19.60 12.65
C LEU A 86 -18.37 20.47 13.73
N LEU A 87 -19.47 19.94 14.33
CA LEU A 87 -20.23 20.63 15.38
C LEU A 87 -19.71 20.35 16.80
N GLY A 88 -18.76 19.44 16.95
CA GLY A 88 -18.17 19.08 18.21
C GLY A 88 -17.94 17.57 18.35
N GLU A 89 -17.07 17.19 19.25
CA GLU A 89 -16.74 15.80 19.51
C GLU A 89 -17.92 15.05 20.15
N ILE A 90 -18.15 13.82 19.72
CA ILE A 90 -18.99 12.85 20.40
C ILE A 90 -18.15 12.16 21.47
N PHE A 91 -16.94 11.70 21.08
CA PHE A 91 -15.93 11.20 21.99
C PHE A 91 -14.53 11.19 21.33
N THR A 92 -13.51 11.13 22.19
CA THR A 92 -12.14 10.81 21.82
C THR A 92 -11.71 9.55 22.57
N ASP A 93 -11.11 8.60 21.85
CA ASP A 93 -10.61 7.34 22.41
C ASP A 93 -9.10 7.23 22.16
N PRO A 94 -8.26 7.40 23.18
CA PRO A 94 -6.81 7.22 23.13
C PRO A 94 -6.39 5.77 23.35
N PHE A 95 -7.31 4.81 23.29
CA PHE A 95 -7.11 3.37 23.53
C PHE A 95 -6.50 3.02 24.89
N LEU A 96 -6.79 3.84 25.92
CA LEU A 96 -6.35 3.59 27.31
C LEU A 96 -7.37 2.79 28.11
N ASN A 97 -8.66 2.85 27.72
CA ASN A 97 -9.74 2.15 28.42
C ASN A 97 -10.02 0.80 27.76
N THR A 98 -9.60 -0.26 28.41
CA THR A 98 -9.70 -1.64 27.90
C THR A 98 -11.14 -2.20 27.86
N SER A 99 -12.14 -1.49 28.39
CA SER A 99 -13.53 -1.96 28.40
C SER A 99 -14.27 -1.77 27.07
N PHE A 100 -13.82 -0.82 26.25
CA PHE A 100 -14.55 -0.45 25.03
C PHE A 100 -14.32 -1.40 23.86
N TRP A 101 -13.15 -2.01 23.77
CA TRP A 101 -12.80 -2.87 22.65
C TRP A 101 -12.59 -4.31 23.11
N PRO A 102 -13.35 -5.27 22.56
CA PRO A 102 -13.08 -6.67 22.81
C PRO A 102 -11.66 -7.06 22.38
N THR A 103 -10.96 -7.72 23.29
CA THR A 103 -9.64 -8.28 23.00
C THR A 103 -9.72 -9.79 22.98
N TYR A 104 -8.94 -10.42 22.12
CA TYR A 104 -8.89 -11.87 22.00
C TYR A 104 -7.58 -12.33 21.36
N ARG A 105 -7.33 -13.63 21.49
CA ARG A 105 -6.26 -14.34 20.78
C ARG A 105 -6.81 -15.65 20.24
N ASN A 106 -6.52 -15.94 18.98
CA ASN A 106 -6.91 -17.17 18.29
C ASN A 106 -5.77 -17.63 17.35
N THR A 107 -6.05 -18.62 16.51
CA THR A 107 -5.08 -19.16 15.52
C THR A 107 -4.71 -18.16 14.43
N THR A 108 -5.56 -17.19 14.12
CA THR A 108 -5.31 -16.14 13.13
C THR A 108 -4.36 -15.07 13.69
N GLY A 109 -4.49 -14.75 14.98
CA GLY A 109 -3.69 -13.70 15.60
C GLY A 109 -4.29 -13.18 16.90
N SER A 110 -4.03 -11.91 17.21
CA SER A 110 -4.51 -11.28 18.44
C SER A 110 -4.95 -9.85 18.22
N VAL A 111 -5.98 -9.46 18.97
CA VAL A 111 -6.40 -8.09 19.21
C VAL A 111 -6.11 -7.80 20.66
N GLY A 112 -5.31 -6.79 20.95
CA GLY A 112 -4.89 -6.49 22.31
C GLY A 112 -4.46 -5.04 22.50
N TYR A 113 -4.46 -4.61 23.77
CA TYR A 113 -3.96 -3.29 24.15
C TYR A 113 -2.47 -3.35 24.51
N GLY A 114 -1.74 -2.27 24.22
CA GLY A 114 -0.37 -2.05 24.64
C GLY A 114 0.01 -0.58 24.53
N ASN A 115 0.63 -0.01 25.56
CA ASN A 115 1.25 1.32 25.54
C ASN A 115 0.38 2.49 25.02
N GLY A 116 -0.95 2.46 25.25
CA GLY A 116 -1.86 3.49 24.75
C GLY A 116 -2.26 3.27 23.27
N GLU A 117 -2.24 2.05 22.84
CA GLU A 117 -2.65 1.65 21.49
C GLU A 117 -3.50 0.37 21.52
N LEU A 118 -4.28 0.17 20.48
CA LEU A 118 -4.96 -1.08 20.20
C LEU A 118 -4.28 -1.75 19.00
N THR A 119 -3.67 -2.89 19.26
CA THR A 119 -2.87 -3.62 18.25
C THR A 119 -3.64 -4.80 17.69
N LEU A 120 -3.67 -4.90 16.36
CA LEU A 120 -4.10 -6.08 15.62
C LEU A 120 -2.86 -6.73 15.02
N ALA A 121 -2.53 -7.96 15.47
CA ALA A 121 -1.32 -8.65 15.05
C ALA A 121 -1.64 -10.06 14.53
N MET A 122 -1.24 -10.31 13.28
CA MET A 122 -1.35 -11.62 12.62
C MET A 122 0.05 -12.14 12.29
N PRO A 123 0.46 -13.28 12.85
CA PRO A 123 1.78 -13.87 12.58
C PRO A 123 1.86 -14.62 11.24
N THR A 124 0.71 -14.97 10.67
CA THR A 124 0.62 -15.79 9.46
C THR A 124 -0.38 -15.23 8.45
N ALA A 125 -0.27 -15.68 7.22
CA ALA A 125 -1.12 -15.31 6.08
C ALA A 125 -2.59 -15.72 6.21
N ASN A 126 -3.41 -15.13 5.32
CA ASN A 126 -4.79 -15.50 5.04
C ASN A 126 -5.73 -15.40 6.26
N GLY A 127 -5.70 -14.27 6.91
CA GLY A 127 -6.55 -14.02 8.06
C GLY A 127 -7.16 -12.62 8.08
N VAL A 128 -8.23 -12.50 8.86
CA VAL A 128 -8.87 -11.24 9.19
C VAL A 128 -9.03 -11.17 10.70
N LEU A 129 -8.59 -10.06 11.29
CA LEU A 129 -8.91 -9.68 12.65
C LEU A 129 -9.79 -8.44 12.63
N SER A 130 -10.78 -8.38 13.48
CA SER A 130 -11.63 -7.21 13.65
C SER A 130 -12.11 -7.08 15.08
N THR A 131 -12.42 -5.85 15.47
CA THR A 131 -13.03 -5.57 16.77
C THR A 131 -13.99 -4.41 16.63
N LEU A 132 -15.17 -4.50 17.25
CA LEU A 132 -16.18 -3.45 17.25
C LEU A 132 -16.21 -2.78 18.61
N ARG A 133 -16.29 -1.43 18.61
CA ARG A 133 -16.40 -0.66 19.84
C ARG A 133 -17.76 -0.89 20.49
N LYS A 134 -17.74 -1.29 21.75
CA LYS A 134 -18.95 -1.51 22.55
C LYS A 134 -19.69 -0.19 22.79
N ASP A 135 -20.99 -0.29 23.04
CA ASP A 135 -21.86 0.79 23.50
C ASP A 135 -21.84 2.06 22.61
N THR A 136 -21.59 1.86 21.29
CA THR A 136 -21.50 2.98 20.36
C THR A 136 -22.30 2.66 19.10
N ILE A 137 -23.46 3.27 18.94
CA ILE A 137 -24.27 3.23 17.71
C ILE A 137 -24.32 4.64 17.14
N LEU A 138 -23.87 4.80 15.91
CA LEU A 138 -23.75 6.08 15.22
C LEU A 138 -24.50 6.04 13.89
N THR A 139 -25.20 7.13 13.58
CA THR A 139 -25.92 7.34 12.31
C THR A 139 -25.14 8.30 11.43
N ASP A 140 -25.04 9.57 11.84
CA ASP A 140 -24.36 10.63 11.12
C ASP A 140 -23.16 11.13 11.94
N PHE A 141 -21.96 11.02 11.37
CA PHE A 141 -20.73 11.32 12.08
C PHE A 141 -19.56 11.55 11.13
N TYR A 142 -18.52 12.15 11.65
CA TYR A 142 -17.15 12.08 11.11
C TYR A 142 -16.28 11.36 12.11
N MET A 143 -15.57 10.34 11.64
CA MET A 143 -14.61 9.57 12.42
C MET A 143 -13.22 9.72 11.82
N GLU A 144 -12.25 9.99 12.66
CA GLU A 144 -10.83 9.97 12.31
C GLU A 144 -10.08 9.00 13.21
N VAL A 145 -9.24 8.17 12.62
CA VAL A 145 -8.43 7.18 13.34
C VAL A 145 -6.97 7.33 12.94
N THR A 146 -6.10 7.49 13.93
CA THR A 146 -4.66 7.48 13.76
C THR A 146 -4.14 6.05 13.78
N VAL A 147 -3.34 5.68 12.78
CA VAL A 147 -2.88 4.32 12.52
C VAL A 147 -1.38 4.29 12.28
N GLU A 148 -0.70 3.33 12.88
CA GLU A 148 0.72 3.06 12.71
C GLU A 148 0.94 1.60 12.32
N PRO A 149 0.98 1.25 11.02
CA PRO A 149 1.29 -0.10 10.60
C PRO A 149 2.79 -0.36 10.80
N SER A 150 3.14 -1.27 11.72
CA SER A 150 4.53 -1.60 12.02
C SER A 150 5.08 -2.74 11.16
N LEU A 151 4.24 -3.71 10.81
CA LEU A 151 4.53 -4.74 9.81
C LEU A 151 3.40 -4.73 8.80
N CYS A 152 3.71 -4.36 7.55
CA CYS A 152 2.70 -4.17 6.51
C CYS A 152 3.35 -4.29 5.14
N ARG A 153 2.88 -5.20 4.27
CA ARG A 153 3.51 -5.45 2.98
C ARG A 153 2.51 -5.85 1.90
N GLY A 154 2.72 -5.30 0.70
CA GLY A 154 1.95 -5.69 -0.50
C GLY A 154 0.44 -5.57 -0.31
N PRO A 155 -0.37 -6.59 -0.66
CA PRO A 155 -1.82 -6.55 -0.59
C PRO A 155 -2.40 -6.68 0.82
N ASP A 156 -1.57 -6.88 1.87
CA ASP A 156 -2.05 -6.80 3.23
C ASP A 156 -2.78 -5.47 3.44
N SER A 157 -3.85 -5.48 4.21
CA SER A 157 -4.71 -4.32 4.32
C SER A 157 -5.27 -4.15 5.73
N PHE A 158 -5.63 -2.93 6.05
CA PHE A 158 -6.22 -2.55 7.32
C PHE A 158 -7.17 -1.38 7.14
N GLY A 159 -7.87 -1.02 8.19
CA GLY A 159 -8.76 0.13 8.13
C GLY A 159 -9.81 0.14 9.21
N VAL A 160 -10.90 0.82 8.91
CA VAL A 160 -11.98 1.05 9.84
C VAL A 160 -13.28 0.40 9.37
N LEU A 161 -14.07 -0.04 10.34
CA LEU A 161 -15.43 -0.52 10.17
C LEU A 161 -16.38 0.59 10.61
N PHE A 162 -17.49 0.73 9.92
CA PHE A 162 -18.50 1.69 10.32
C PHE A 162 -19.92 1.20 9.97
N ARG A 163 -20.89 1.70 10.71
CA ARG A 163 -22.28 1.25 10.64
C ARG A 163 -22.41 -0.28 10.73
N ALA A 164 -21.64 -0.87 11.62
CA ALA A 164 -21.60 -2.31 11.81
C ALA A 164 -22.74 -2.76 12.74
N THR A 165 -23.55 -3.70 12.30
CA THR A 165 -24.45 -4.46 13.17
C THR A 165 -23.76 -5.72 13.69
N SER A 166 -22.71 -6.17 13.01
CA SER A 166 -21.78 -7.23 13.37
C SER A 166 -20.54 -7.15 12.49
N GLU A 167 -19.52 -7.97 12.76
CA GLU A 167 -18.34 -8.10 11.87
C GLU A 167 -18.70 -8.61 10.47
N TRP A 168 -19.86 -9.27 10.33
CA TRP A 168 -20.38 -9.84 9.09
C TRP A 168 -21.35 -8.91 8.35
N ASN A 169 -21.73 -7.79 8.96
CA ASN A 169 -22.64 -6.79 8.39
C ASN A 169 -22.10 -5.39 8.71
N THR A 170 -21.32 -4.82 7.80
CA THR A 170 -20.59 -3.58 8.04
C THR A 170 -20.13 -2.93 6.73
N TYR A 171 -19.88 -1.64 6.75
CA TYR A 171 -19.03 -0.98 5.78
C TYR A 171 -17.58 -0.96 6.25
N ARG A 172 -16.65 -0.89 5.30
CA ARG A 172 -15.22 -0.80 5.55
C ARG A 172 -14.59 0.29 4.69
N PHE A 173 -13.75 1.10 5.27
CA PHE A 173 -12.74 1.86 4.55
C PHE A 173 -11.42 1.13 4.69
N VAL A 174 -10.87 0.70 3.57
CA VAL A 174 -9.73 -0.22 3.50
C VAL A 174 -8.57 0.48 2.83
N VAL A 175 -7.39 0.39 3.44
CA VAL A 175 -6.13 0.77 2.83
C VAL A 175 -5.20 -0.43 2.80
N SER A 176 -4.45 -0.59 1.71
CA SER A 176 -3.48 -1.66 1.53
C SER A 176 -2.05 -1.17 1.75
N CYS A 177 -1.17 -2.09 2.09
CA CYS A 177 0.23 -1.77 2.37
C CYS A 177 1.05 -1.42 1.12
N ASP A 178 0.49 -1.61 -0.07
CA ASP A 178 1.04 -1.16 -1.35
C ASP A 178 0.49 0.20 -1.82
N GLY A 179 -0.22 0.93 -0.93
CA GLY A 179 -0.62 2.31 -1.20
C GLY A 179 -1.93 2.49 -1.93
N GLN A 180 -2.82 1.50 -1.88
CA GLN A 180 -4.14 1.58 -2.49
C GLN A 180 -5.24 1.68 -1.42
N MET A 181 -6.42 2.11 -1.83
CA MET A 181 -7.58 2.22 -0.96
C MET A 181 -8.86 1.84 -1.70
N ARG A 182 -9.87 1.41 -0.96
CA ARG A 182 -11.22 1.21 -1.46
C ARG A 182 -12.25 1.21 -0.33
N ALA A 183 -13.51 1.32 -0.71
CA ALA A 183 -14.63 1.06 0.19
C ALA A 183 -15.22 -0.33 -0.10
N GLU A 184 -15.59 -1.03 0.97
CA GLU A 184 -16.19 -2.35 0.92
C GLU A 184 -17.49 -2.36 1.75
N ARG A 185 -18.43 -3.21 1.36
CA ARG A 185 -19.55 -3.63 2.19
C ARG A 185 -19.47 -5.14 2.43
N VAL A 186 -19.62 -5.53 3.66
CA VAL A 186 -19.83 -6.95 4.02
C VAL A 186 -21.27 -7.10 4.44
N ARG A 187 -21.97 -8.05 3.83
CA ARG A 187 -23.35 -8.39 4.18
C ARG A 187 -23.48 -9.90 4.30
N GLU A 188 -23.92 -10.37 5.46
CA GLU A 188 -24.04 -11.82 5.75
C GLU A 188 -22.73 -12.57 5.47
N GLY A 189 -21.58 -11.93 5.73
CA GLY A 189 -20.27 -12.47 5.45
C GLY A 189 -19.80 -12.39 3.99
N GLN A 190 -20.66 -11.96 3.07
CA GLN A 190 -20.30 -11.76 1.67
C GLN A 190 -19.69 -10.37 1.48
N LEU A 191 -18.45 -10.31 0.99
CA LEU A 191 -17.76 -9.08 0.70
C LEU A 191 -18.14 -8.58 -0.70
N LEU A 192 -18.56 -7.32 -0.78
CA LEU A 192 -18.81 -6.57 -2.00
C LEU A 192 -17.92 -5.32 -2.02
N PRO A 193 -16.95 -5.21 -2.93
CA PRO A 193 -16.27 -3.95 -3.20
C PRO A 193 -17.29 -2.91 -3.68
N LEU A 194 -17.32 -1.74 -3.06
CA LEU A 194 -18.15 -0.60 -3.50
C LEU A 194 -17.39 0.31 -4.45
N THR A 195 -16.07 0.26 -4.40
CA THR A 195 -15.16 0.89 -5.37
C THR A 195 -14.05 -0.09 -5.75
N GLU A 196 -13.46 0.12 -6.91
CA GLU A 196 -12.21 -0.56 -7.26
C GLU A 196 -11.05 -0.03 -6.40
N TRP A 197 -9.94 -0.78 -6.35
CA TRP A 197 -8.72 -0.31 -5.72
C TRP A 197 -8.19 0.95 -6.44
N GLN A 198 -7.92 1.99 -5.67
CA GLN A 198 -7.43 3.29 -6.15
C GLN A 198 -6.14 3.65 -5.41
N PRO A 199 -5.09 4.07 -6.11
CA PRO A 199 -3.87 4.53 -5.46
C PRO A 199 -4.11 5.87 -4.76
N SER A 200 -3.39 6.11 -3.65
CA SER A 200 -3.38 7.40 -2.96
C SER A 200 -1.95 7.85 -2.67
N GLU A 201 -1.62 9.07 -3.07
CA GLU A 201 -0.34 9.71 -2.76
C GLU A 201 -0.17 10.00 -1.25
N GLN A 202 -1.26 9.92 -0.49
CA GLN A 202 -1.25 10.10 0.97
C GLN A 202 -0.83 8.84 1.72
N LEU A 203 -0.80 7.67 1.05
CA LEU A 203 -0.42 6.39 1.66
C LEU A 203 1.08 6.15 1.50
N ILE A 204 1.87 6.84 2.32
CA ILE A 204 3.33 6.66 2.40
C ILE A 204 3.66 5.93 3.68
N PHE A 205 4.14 4.68 3.57
CA PHE A 205 4.49 3.85 4.71
C PHE A 205 5.99 3.93 5.02
N GLY A 206 6.32 3.87 6.32
CA GLY A 206 7.68 3.63 6.81
C GLY A 206 8.48 4.82 7.30
N THR A 207 8.27 6.05 6.85
CA THR A 207 9.03 7.24 7.26
C THR A 207 8.21 8.52 7.33
N GLY A 208 6.91 8.42 7.10
CA GLY A 208 5.98 9.55 7.06
C GLY A 208 5.40 9.94 8.42
N PRO A 209 4.62 11.01 8.48
CA PRO A 209 3.78 11.32 9.63
C PRO A 209 2.78 10.19 9.88
N GLU A 210 2.22 10.18 11.09
CA GLU A 210 1.12 9.28 11.45
C GLU A 210 0.03 9.27 10.36
N LEU A 211 -0.41 8.07 9.97
CA LEU A 211 -1.48 7.92 9.01
C LEU A 211 -2.83 8.16 9.69
N ARG A 212 -3.63 9.09 9.16
CA ARG A 212 -4.99 9.33 9.64
C ARG A 212 -6.01 8.90 8.58
N LEU A 213 -6.91 8.03 8.96
CA LEU A 213 -8.03 7.58 8.15
C LEU A 213 -9.30 8.28 8.61
N GLY A 214 -9.93 9.05 7.72
CA GLY A 214 -11.14 9.78 7.97
C GLY A 214 -12.35 9.18 7.23
N VAL A 215 -13.47 9.04 7.92
CA VAL A 215 -14.74 8.63 7.33
C VAL A 215 -15.85 9.56 7.78
N MET A 216 -16.48 10.22 6.83
CA MET A 216 -17.77 10.88 7.03
C MET A 216 -18.89 9.94 6.59
N ALA A 217 -19.87 9.74 7.46
CA ALA A 217 -21.11 9.08 7.13
C ALA A 217 -22.26 10.06 7.43
N TYR A 218 -23.06 10.39 6.40
CA TYR A 218 -24.25 11.24 6.54
C TYR A 218 -25.36 10.72 5.63
N GLY A 219 -26.50 10.33 6.19
CA GLY A 219 -27.56 9.66 5.45
C GLY A 219 -27.01 8.43 4.72
N SER A 220 -27.18 8.37 3.42
CA SER A 220 -26.58 7.31 2.57
C SER A 220 -25.23 7.69 1.95
N GLU A 221 -24.72 8.90 2.19
CA GLU A 221 -23.46 9.38 1.62
C GLU A 221 -22.29 9.10 2.55
N PHE A 222 -21.20 8.63 1.96
CA PHE A 222 -19.92 8.43 2.63
C PHE A 222 -18.84 9.20 1.90
N ARG A 223 -17.97 9.89 2.65
CA ARG A 223 -16.75 10.54 2.14
C ARG A 223 -15.56 10.00 2.90
N PHE A 224 -14.48 9.75 2.16
CA PHE A 224 -13.27 9.13 2.69
C PHE A 224 -12.10 10.08 2.57
N PHE A 225 -11.28 10.10 3.63
CA PHE A 225 -10.17 11.01 3.76
C PHE A 225 -8.93 10.24 4.23
N ILE A 226 -7.76 10.67 3.77
CA ILE A 226 -6.46 10.22 4.27
C ILE A 226 -5.66 11.47 4.58
N ASN A 227 -5.14 11.59 5.79
CA ASN A 227 -4.39 12.76 6.27
C ASN A 227 -5.10 14.10 5.97
N ASP A 228 -6.40 14.15 6.25
CA ASP A 228 -7.30 15.28 5.98
C ASP A 228 -7.57 15.57 4.49
N VAL A 229 -6.96 14.82 3.58
CA VAL A 229 -7.18 15.00 2.14
C VAL A 229 -8.33 14.12 1.68
N PHE A 230 -9.33 14.74 1.04
CA PHE A 230 -10.44 14.02 0.43
C PHE A 230 -9.93 13.06 -0.65
N GLN A 231 -10.45 11.84 -0.64
CA GLN A 231 -10.07 10.80 -1.58
C GLN A 231 -11.22 10.51 -2.57
N PHE A 232 -12.34 10.10 -2.08
CA PHE A 232 -13.53 9.80 -2.88
C PHE A 232 -14.80 9.81 -2.02
N SER A 233 -15.94 9.77 -2.68
CA SER A 233 -17.25 9.59 -2.05
C SER A 233 -18.09 8.54 -2.77
N LEU A 234 -19.04 7.98 -2.06
CA LEU A 234 -20.04 7.07 -2.62
C LEU A 234 -21.35 7.16 -1.85
N ARG A 235 -22.40 6.53 -2.39
CA ARG A 235 -23.70 6.39 -1.73
C ARG A 235 -24.10 4.93 -1.66
N ASP A 236 -24.46 4.50 -0.45
CA ASP A 236 -25.03 3.16 -0.21
C ASP A 236 -25.97 3.22 1.01
N PRO A 237 -27.26 2.85 0.84
CA PRO A 237 -28.26 2.98 1.89
C PRO A 237 -28.48 1.71 2.73
N VAL A 238 -27.65 0.66 2.62
CA VAL A 238 -27.94 -0.66 3.17
C VAL A 238 -27.91 -0.67 4.69
N PHE A 239 -26.92 -0.03 5.32
CA PHE A 239 -26.84 0.08 6.78
C PHE A 239 -26.98 1.55 7.17
N PRO A 240 -28.10 1.94 7.84
CA PRO A 240 -28.33 3.34 8.20
C PRO A 240 -27.54 3.80 9.43
N ASP A 241 -27.24 2.89 10.33
CA ASP A 241 -26.52 3.12 11.59
C ASP A 241 -25.74 1.88 12.02
N GLY A 242 -25.01 1.99 13.11
CA GLY A 242 -24.31 0.86 13.73
C GLY A 242 -23.06 1.26 14.49
N GLN A 243 -22.33 0.24 14.93
CA GLN A 243 -21.06 0.38 15.63
C GLN A 243 -19.96 0.79 14.67
N ILE A 244 -18.87 1.30 15.24
CA ILE A 244 -17.60 1.50 14.58
C ILE A 244 -16.61 0.44 15.02
N GLY A 245 -15.59 0.20 14.20
CA GLY A 245 -14.63 -0.85 14.47
C GLY A 245 -13.30 -0.65 13.73
N LEU A 246 -12.42 -1.58 13.99
CA LEU A 246 -11.09 -1.64 13.41
C LEU A 246 -10.87 -3.04 12.85
N PHE A 247 -10.10 -3.15 11.77
CA PHE A 247 -9.75 -4.43 11.22
C PHE A 247 -8.37 -4.43 10.56
N ALA A 248 -7.81 -5.63 10.41
CA ALA A 248 -6.64 -5.91 9.62
C ALA A 248 -6.83 -7.23 8.86
N ARG A 249 -6.31 -7.31 7.64
CA ARG A 249 -6.39 -8.49 6.76
C ARG A 249 -5.01 -8.79 6.21
N SER A 250 -4.51 -9.99 6.45
CA SER A 250 -3.29 -10.50 5.86
C SER A 250 -3.61 -11.39 4.64
N GLU A 251 -3.03 -11.06 3.51
CA GLU A 251 -3.14 -11.81 2.24
C GLU A 251 -1.79 -12.40 1.80
N ASN A 252 -0.70 -12.00 2.47
CA ASN A 252 0.67 -12.47 2.22
C ASN A 252 1.13 -13.51 3.24
N ASP A 253 2.25 -14.18 2.94
CA ASP A 253 2.94 -15.08 3.86
C ASP A 253 3.76 -14.34 4.95
N SER A 254 3.62 -13.03 5.05
CA SER A 254 4.30 -12.21 6.05
C SER A 254 3.38 -11.86 7.22
N ALA A 255 4.00 -11.59 8.39
CA ALA A 255 3.26 -11.07 9.52
C ALA A 255 2.71 -9.66 9.22
N LEU A 256 1.50 -9.39 9.69
CA LEU A 256 0.89 -8.07 9.68
C LEU A 256 0.68 -7.59 11.10
N THR A 257 1.11 -6.37 11.41
CA THR A 257 0.85 -5.71 12.70
C THR A 257 0.47 -4.26 12.45
N VAL A 258 -0.69 -3.88 12.99
CA VAL A 258 -1.26 -2.55 12.85
C VAL A 258 -1.65 -2.03 14.23
N ASN A 259 -1.15 -0.85 14.58
CA ASN A 259 -1.42 -0.16 15.83
C ASN A 259 -2.35 1.01 15.58
N PHE A 260 -3.40 1.13 16.39
CA PHE A 260 -4.33 2.25 16.38
C PHE A 260 -4.12 3.05 17.66
N THR A 261 -3.73 4.32 17.52
CA THR A 261 -3.25 5.14 18.65
C THR A 261 -4.26 6.18 19.12
N ARG A 262 -5.16 6.60 18.25
CA ARG A 262 -6.20 7.57 18.58
C ARG A 262 -7.39 7.44 17.65
N MET A 263 -8.60 7.60 18.21
CA MET A 263 -9.85 7.74 17.46
C MET A 263 -10.61 8.98 17.96
N VAL A 264 -11.07 9.78 17.03
CA VAL A 264 -11.92 10.94 17.32
C VAL A 264 -13.21 10.78 16.51
N VAL A 265 -14.34 10.96 17.16
CA VAL A 265 -15.65 10.93 16.51
C VAL A 265 -16.37 12.23 16.80
N SER A 266 -16.88 12.89 15.76
CA SER A 266 -17.52 14.21 15.82
C SER A 266 -18.88 14.21 15.12
N ARG A 267 -19.74 15.14 15.51
CA ARG A 267 -21.00 15.43 14.79
C ARG A 267 -20.69 16.22 13.52
N VAL A 268 -21.45 15.94 12.48
CA VAL A 268 -21.35 16.63 11.19
C VAL A 268 -22.45 17.68 11.06
N ASP A 269 -22.10 18.87 10.55
CA ASP A 269 -23.08 19.87 10.16
C ASP A 269 -23.63 19.55 8.76
N ALA A 270 -24.90 19.16 8.72
CA ALA A 270 -25.60 18.87 7.48
C ALA A 270 -25.66 20.06 6.50
N SER A 271 -25.72 21.30 7.02
CA SER A 271 -25.83 22.50 6.20
C SER A 271 -24.55 22.82 5.42
N SER A 272 -23.42 22.25 5.83
CA SER A 272 -22.12 22.44 5.20
C SER A 272 -21.86 21.46 4.05
N LEU A 273 -22.70 20.45 3.86
CA LEU A 273 -22.50 19.42 2.83
C LEU A 273 -23.03 19.92 1.49
N VAL A 274 -22.12 20.25 0.59
CA VAL A 274 -22.47 20.49 -0.83
C VAL A 274 -22.64 19.14 -1.50
N PHE A 275 -23.85 18.86 -1.99
CA PHE A 275 -24.24 17.61 -2.66
C PHE A 275 -24.18 17.75 -4.19
#